data_87db5084d6b3e8d80e86d285dfeab64d
#
_entry.id   87db5084d6b3e8d80e86d285dfeab64d
#
_cell.length_a   1.000
_cell.length_b   1.000
_cell.length_c   1.000
_cell.angle_alpha   90.00
_cell.angle_beta   90.00
_cell.angle_gamma   90.00
#
_symmetry.space_group_name_H-M   'P 1'
#
loop_
_entity.id
_entity.type
_entity.pdbx_description
1 polymer ?
#
loop_
_entity_poly.entity_id
_entity_poly.type
_entity_poly.pdbx_seq_one_letter_code
_entity_poly.pdbx_strand_id
1 'polypeptide(L)'
;MAYSCAVQAASPAPLSAPRELTPRGIALGIALALILGAANAYLGLYAGLTVSASIPAAVISMALLRMAGGATILENNLVQAIASAGEAVAAGSIFTFPALIILGHKGPLPYLQVTALSAAGGTMGALLVVFLRRAYIVDDRLPFPEGFACAEVLRAGENRSQMAPLAWGGAIAAGLKAAQDVFGIVPGMISGARWLGGAVIGGSINISGALLGIGYIVGLRIATLVFAGGAFAWMVAIPVLALLHGGGQNPDPMRAASALWSSQVRYLGVGAMLTGGIVTLWRLRKRIFAALRDSLAIVSGSHVQVVAREETDLSPRAIVSAVGLTVPVIFTLCLMLGAGVALSAALALMLALIGFFATAIAGYLTGIVGASNNPVSGVTVIVLLAVAIFLKLAGVESVGVGPRLAILSGAVVCTAAAMAGDSLHDLATGYFVGATPRALEIGVLIGAIAASFVMAPILNLLIAGYGIAGTATSRAGALAAPQAFLIAKVTQAVFRGGLPWTTIASGAMLAALLAAGDVLAERFGSSWRAPIMPVAIGLYLPFGLSVTIFIGALTGGWLGQEKEGGPRLLFAAGMVAGEALMGVATGALVTAGVSLPVL
;
A
#
# COMPACT_ATOMS: atom_id res chain seq x y z
N MET A 1 -14.88 -26.13 -11.20
CA MET A 1 -14.51 -27.45 -11.77
C MET A 1 -13.40 -27.23 -12.78
N ALA A 2 -12.33 -28.01 -12.69
CA ALA A 2 -11.14 -28.09 -13.56
C ALA A 2 -9.91 -27.29 -13.10
N TYR A 3 -9.38 -27.60 -11.94
CA TYR A 3 -7.95 -27.44 -11.61
C TYR A 3 -7.43 -28.79 -11.04
N SER A 4 -7.58 -29.82 -11.82
CA SER A 4 -6.94 -31.11 -11.57
C SER A 4 -6.09 -31.43 -12.80
N CYS A 5 -4.85 -31.86 -12.55
CA CYS A 5 -3.83 -32.32 -13.47
C CYS A 5 -2.87 -31.27 -14.02
N ALA A 6 -1.83 -31.02 -13.27
CA ALA A 6 -0.46 -30.92 -13.77
C ALA A 6 0.55 -31.00 -12.62
N VAL A 7 0.46 -32.03 -11.80
CA VAL A 7 1.65 -32.49 -11.07
C VAL A 7 2.40 -33.39 -12.04
N GLN A 8 3.20 -32.77 -12.91
CA GLN A 8 4.18 -33.52 -13.70
C GLN A 8 5.22 -34.09 -12.74
N ALA A 9 5.44 -35.39 -12.86
CA ALA A 9 6.43 -36.14 -12.13
C ALA A 9 7.79 -35.43 -12.16
N ALA A 10 8.37 -35.25 -10.97
CA ALA A 10 9.65 -34.62 -10.78
C ALA A 10 10.71 -35.30 -11.66
N SER A 11 11.29 -34.51 -12.56
CA SER A 11 12.52 -34.86 -13.27
C SER A 11 13.64 -35.11 -12.24
N PRO A 12 14.54 -36.09 -12.43
CA PRO A 12 15.59 -36.35 -11.45
C PRO A 12 16.42 -35.08 -11.21
N ALA A 13 16.65 -34.75 -9.95
CA ALA A 13 17.32 -33.54 -9.52
C ALA A 13 18.66 -33.36 -10.23
N PRO A 14 18.96 -32.16 -10.77
CA PRO A 14 20.27 -31.88 -11.33
C PRO A 14 21.35 -31.99 -10.26
N LEU A 15 22.53 -32.52 -10.63
CA LEU A 15 23.68 -32.82 -9.78
C LEU A 15 24.32 -31.60 -9.05
N SER A 16 23.82 -30.38 -9.32
CA SER A 16 24.14 -29.18 -8.54
C SER A 16 22.86 -28.38 -8.31
N ALA A 17 22.49 -28.11 -7.06
CA ALA A 17 21.36 -27.24 -6.75
C ALA A 17 21.56 -25.87 -7.45
N PRO A 18 20.58 -25.37 -8.20
CA PRO A 18 20.70 -24.07 -8.87
C PRO A 18 20.96 -22.99 -7.82
N ARG A 19 21.96 -22.15 -8.08
CA ARG A 19 22.30 -21.03 -7.19
C ARG A 19 21.18 -20.00 -7.27
N GLU A 20 20.44 -19.80 -6.18
CA GLU A 20 19.37 -18.81 -6.07
C GLU A 20 19.90 -17.50 -5.48
N LEU A 21 20.57 -17.58 -4.33
CA LEU A 21 21.18 -16.45 -3.63
C LEU A 21 22.54 -16.12 -4.27
N THR A 22 22.53 -15.27 -5.30
CA THR A 22 23.77 -14.80 -5.94
C THR A 22 24.07 -13.36 -5.51
N PRO A 23 25.36 -12.98 -5.33
CA PRO A 23 25.71 -11.60 -4.95
C PRO A 23 25.17 -10.55 -5.93
N ARG A 24 25.19 -10.83 -7.24
CA ARG A 24 24.66 -9.93 -8.27
C ARG A 24 23.15 -9.81 -8.21
N GLY A 25 22.43 -10.92 -7.94
CA GLY A 25 20.98 -10.92 -7.75
C GLY A 25 20.59 -10.11 -6.52
N ILE A 26 21.29 -10.32 -5.39
CA ILE A 26 21.07 -9.54 -4.17
C ILE A 26 21.33 -8.05 -4.41
N ALA A 27 22.44 -7.68 -5.03
CA ALA A 27 22.77 -6.29 -5.31
C ALA A 27 21.74 -5.61 -6.22
N LEU A 28 21.29 -6.30 -7.29
CA LEU A 28 20.25 -5.81 -8.18
C LEU A 28 18.91 -5.71 -7.44
N GLY A 29 18.54 -6.71 -6.64
CA GLY A 29 17.31 -6.71 -5.84
C GLY A 29 17.27 -5.53 -4.88
N ILE A 30 18.38 -5.26 -4.16
CA ILE A 30 18.50 -4.08 -3.29
C ILE A 30 18.34 -2.80 -4.11
N ALA A 31 19.03 -2.65 -5.21
CA ALA A 31 18.91 -1.46 -6.06
C ALA A 31 17.47 -1.22 -6.51
N LEU A 32 16.77 -2.26 -6.95
CA LEU A 32 15.37 -2.18 -7.34
C LEU A 32 14.45 -1.91 -6.14
N ALA A 33 14.71 -2.50 -4.96
CA ALA A 33 13.97 -2.21 -3.73
C ALA A 33 14.01 -0.72 -3.38
N LEU A 34 15.18 -0.09 -3.50
CA LEU A 34 15.36 1.34 -3.22
C LEU A 34 14.64 2.21 -4.26
N ILE A 35 14.80 1.89 -5.54
CA ILE A 35 14.24 2.67 -6.65
C ILE A 35 12.70 2.57 -6.69
N LEU A 36 12.18 1.33 -6.68
CA LEU A 36 10.73 1.09 -6.74
C LEU A 36 10.05 1.46 -5.42
N GLY A 37 10.72 1.29 -4.28
CA GLY A 37 10.26 1.79 -2.99
C GLY A 37 10.13 3.31 -2.97
N ALA A 38 11.09 4.05 -3.53
CA ALA A 38 11.01 5.51 -3.67
C ALA A 38 9.86 5.93 -4.59
N ALA A 39 9.68 5.23 -5.72
CA ALA A 39 8.58 5.47 -6.64
C ALA A 39 7.21 5.26 -5.97
N ASN A 40 7.06 4.16 -5.21
CA ASN A 40 5.85 3.89 -4.44
C ASN A 40 5.64 4.90 -3.29
N ALA A 41 6.72 5.39 -2.67
CA ALA A 41 6.61 6.45 -1.66
C ALA A 41 6.02 7.73 -2.26
N TYR A 42 6.48 8.16 -3.45
CA TYR A 42 5.87 9.28 -4.16
C TYR A 42 4.40 9.02 -4.50
N LEU A 43 4.11 7.88 -5.11
CA LEU A 43 2.76 7.52 -5.56
C LEU A 43 1.76 7.46 -4.39
N GLY A 44 2.16 6.85 -3.28
CA GLY A 44 1.30 6.74 -2.10
C GLY A 44 1.03 8.08 -1.42
N LEU A 45 2.01 8.98 -1.40
CA LEU A 45 1.79 10.36 -0.93
C LEU A 45 0.95 11.17 -1.92
N TYR A 46 1.09 10.96 -3.22
CA TYR A 46 0.35 11.66 -4.26
C TYR A 46 -1.11 11.18 -4.34
N ALA A 47 -1.32 9.86 -4.55
CA ALA A 47 -2.64 9.27 -4.84
C ALA A 47 -3.23 8.46 -3.66
N GLY A 48 -2.45 8.17 -2.62
CA GLY A 48 -2.90 7.35 -1.50
C GLY A 48 -3.01 5.85 -1.82
N LEU A 49 -2.38 5.43 -2.92
CA LEU A 49 -2.38 4.06 -3.41
C LEU A 49 -0.93 3.61 -3.63
N THR A 50 -0.67 2.33 -3.46
CA THR A 50 0.57 1.68 -3.87
C THR A 50 0.27 0.72 -5.02
N VAL A 51 1.26 0.45 -5.85
CA VAL A 51 1.13 -0.48 -6.98
C VAL A 51 2.21 -1.53 -6.86
N SER A 52 1.83 -2.81 -6.97
CA SER A 52 2.78 -3.91 -6.84
C SER A 52 3.97 -3.77 -7.79
N ALA A 53 5.16 -3.78 -7.22
CA ALA A 53 6.42 -3.70 -7.95
C ALA A 53 6.89 -5.07 -8.47
N SER A 54 6.22 -6.17 -8.10
CA SER A 54 6.68 -7.53 -8.38
C SER A 54 6.86 -7.81 -9.86
N ILE A 55 5.84 -7.54 -10.70
CA ILE A 55 5.95 -7.75 -12.15
C ILE A 55 6.98 -6.82 -12.80
N PRO A 56 6.96 -5.49 -12.55
CA PRO A 56 8.03 -4.61 -13.05
C PRO A 56 9.43 -5.04 -12.64
N ALA A 57 9.62 -5.44 -11.38
CA ALA A 57 10.90 -5.90 -10.87
C ALA A 57 11.36 -7.19 -11.56
N ALA A 58 10.45 -8.15 -11.78
CA ALA A 58 10.74 -9.38 -12.51
C ALA A 58 11.20 -9.09 -13.94
N VAL A 59 10.51 -8.22 -14.67
CA VAL A 59 10.84 -7.85 -16.05
C VAL A 59 12.18 -7.11 -16.13
N ILE A 60 12.42 -6.15 -15.25
CA ILE A 60 13.69 -5.40 -15.18
C ILE A 60 14.85 -6.35 -14.82
N SER A 61 14.63 -7.23 -13.85
CA SER A 61 15.61 -8.25 -13.42
C SER A 61 16.04 -9.13 -14.59
N MET A 62 15.05 -9.73 -15.29
CA MET A 62 15.31 -10.59 -16.44
C MET A 62 16.15 -9.90 -17.51
N ALA A 63 15.88 -8.62 -17.73
CA ALA A 63 16.62 -7.85 -18.71
C ALA A 63 18.05 -7.57 -18.30
N LEU A 64 18.24 -7.01 -17.11
CA LEU A 64 19.57 -6.60 -16.64
C LEU A 64 20.48 -7.80 -16.38
N LEU A 65 19.95 -8.87 -15.77
CA LEU A 65 20.75 -10.08 -15.54
C LEU A 65 21.08 -10.83 -16.83
N ARG A 66 20.19 -10.77 -17.85
CA ARG A 66 20.51 -11.31 -19.17
C ARG A 66 21.67 -10.56 -19.81
N MET A 67 21.72 -9.23 -19.70
CA MET A 67 22.84 -8.42 -20.17
C MET A 67 24.14 -8.73 -19.40
N ALA A 68 24.04 -9.14 -18.14
CA ALA A 68 25.14 -9.52 -17.26
C ALA A 68 25.56 -11.01 -17.38
N GLY A 69 25.23 -11.67 -18.48
CA GLY A 69 25.66 -13.06 -18.74
C GLY A 69 24.58 -14.13 -18.54
N GLY A 70 23.32 -13.74 -18.39
CA GLY A 70 22.16 -14.63 -18.21
C GLY A 70 21.88 -14.93 -16.72
N ALA A 71 20.63 -15.32 -16.44
CA ALA A 71 20.16 -15.68 -15.11
C ALA A 71 19.18 -16.86 -15.17
N THR A 72 19.05 -17.56 -14.06
CA THR A 72 17.99 -18.56 -13.89
C THR A 72 16.67 -17.86 -13.53
N ILE A 73 15.55 -18.55 -13.77
CA ILE A 73 14.23 -18.09 -13.32
C ILE A 73 14.21 -17.85 -11.80
N LEU A 74 14.94 -18.69 -11.04
CA LEU A 74 15.02 -18.61 -9.58
C LEU A 74 15.79 -17.37 -9.11
N GLU A 75 16.88 -17.02 -9.80
CA GLU A 75 17.63 -15.78 -9.52
C GLU A 75 16.77 -14.53 -9.80
N ASN A 76 16.01 -14.53 -10.89
CA ASN A 76 15.09 -13.44 -11.21
C ASN A 76 13.94 -13.33 -10.19
N ASN A 77 13.41 -14.45 -9.73
CA ASN A 77 12.39 -14.47 -8.67
C ASN A 77 12.95 -13.93 -7.34
N LEU A 78 14.18 -14.26 -6.99
CA LEU A 78 14.84 -13.69 -5.81
C LEU A 78 14.97 -12.16 -5.91
N VAL A 79 15.41 -11.65 -7.06
CA VAL A 79 15.53 -10.20 -7.30
C VAL A 79 14.18 -9.52 -7.16
N GLN A 80 13.13 -10.13 -7.73
CA GLN A 80 11.75 -9.64 -7.64
C GLN A 80 11.27 -9.60 -6.18
N ALA A 81 11.51 -10.64 -5.39
CA ALA A 81 11.11 -10.69 -3.98
C ALA A 81 11.85 -9.66 -3.11
N ILE A 82 13.15 -9.44 -3.35
CA ILE A 82 13.92 -8.39 -2.67
C ILE A 82 13.35 -7.01 -3.01
N ALA A 83 13.02 -6.77 -4.28
CA ALA A 83 12.48 -5.49 -4.76
C ALA A 83 11.08 -5.21 -4.19
N SER A 84 10.21 -6.21 -4.18
CA SER A 84 8.86 -6.16 -3.62
C SER A 84 8.87 -5.82 -2.12
N ALA A 85 9.82 -6.38 -1.35
CA ALA A 85 9.98 -6.04 0.06
C ALA A 85 10.27 -4.54 0.27
N GLY A 86 10.96 -3.88 -0.66
CA GLY A 86 11.19 -2.43 -0.61
C GLY A 86 9.91 -1.63 -0.75
N GLU A 87 9.01 -2.07 -1.63
CA GLU A 87 7.68 -1.49 -1.79
C GLU A 87 6.84 -1.63 -0.52
N ALA A 88 6.81 -2.82 0.08
CA ALA A 88 6.07 -3.09 1.30
C ALA A 88 6.48 -2.17 2.46
N VAL A 89 7.80 -1.94 2.63
CA VAL A 89 8.32 -0.98 3.61
C VAL A 89 7.89 0.44 3.27
N ALA A 90 7.91 0.83 2.00
CA ALA A 90 7.43 2.13 1.56
C ALA A 90 5.94 2.29 1.88
N ALA A 91 5.08 1.32 1.56
CA ALA A 91 3.65 1.34 1.84
C ALA A 91 3.34 1.57 3.33
N GLY A 92 3.99 0.82 4.22
CA GLY A 92 3.85 1.00 5.66
C GLY A 92 4.29 2.38 6.15
N SER A 93 5.36 2.91 5.57
CA SER A 93 5.98 4.18 5.98
C SER A 93 5.17 5.40 5.53
N ILE A 94 4.70 5.43 4.28
CA ILE A 94 3.97 6.57 3.69
C ILE A 94 2.58 6.76 4.28
N PHE A 95 1.97 5.68 4.74
CA PHE A 95 0.65 5.76 5.35
C PHE A 95 0.70 6.33 6.76
N THR A 96 1.84 6.23 7.46
CA THR A 96 1.95 6.53 8.89
C THR A 96 2.83 7.74 9.19
N PHE A 97 4.11 7.75 8.85
CA PHE A 97 5.03 8.79 9.28
C PHE A 97 4.65 10.22 8.85
N PRO A 98 4.13 10.49 7.63
CA PRO A 98 3.71 11.83 7.26
C PRO A 98 2.55 12.37 8.11
N ALA A 99 1.81 11.51 8.80
CA ALA A 99 0.79 11.93 9.77
C ALA A 99 1.38 12.79 10.91
N LEU A 100 2.66 12.60 11.26
CA LEU A 100 3.34 13.45 12.23
C LEU A 100 3.43 14.90 11.78
N ILE A 101 3.74 15.12 10.49
CA ILE A 101 3.79 16.46 9.89
C ILE A 101 2.39 17.11 9.91
N ILE A 102 1.35 16.32 9.59
CA ILE A 102 -0.04 16.77 9.61
C ILE A 102 -0.48 17.14 11.04
N LEU A 103 0.05 16.46 12.05
CA LEU A 103 -0.17 16.81 13.47
C LEU A 103 0.68 17.99 13.97
N GLY A 104 1.47 18.60 13.11
CA GLY A 104 2.26 19.80 13.40
C GLY A 104 3.69 19.53 13.86
N HIS A 105 4.26 18.35 13.58
CA HIS A 105 5.68 18.12 13.78
C HIS A 105 6.49 19.08 12.90
N LYS A 106 7.39 19.82 13.50
CA LYS A 106 8.27 20.78 12.83
C LYS A 106 9.61 20.13 12.49
N GLY A 107 10.07 20.33 11.26
CA GLY A 107 11.33 19.79 10.79
C GLY A 107 11.22 18.42 10.11
N PRO A 108 12.36 17.83 9.72
CA PRO A 108 12.40 16.55 9.02
C PRO A 108 11.97 15.40 9.95
N LEU A 109 11.43 14.34 9.35
CA LEU A 109 11.13 13.10 10.08
C LEU A 109 12.42 12.50 10.65
N PRO A 110 12.42 12.07 11.92
CA PRO A 110 13.63 11.58 12.60
C PRO A 110 14.15 10.29 11.96
N TYR A 111 15.36 10.34 11.40
CA TYR A 111 15.97 9.24 10.65
C TYR A 111 15.96 7.91 11.41
N LEU A 112 16.53 7.90 12.62
CA LEU A 112 16.67 6.68 13.41
C LEU A 112 15.31 6.05 13.77
N GLN A 113 14.31 6.87 14.11
CA GLN A 113 12.98 6.38 14.48
C GLN A 113 12.26 5.77 13.28
N VAL A 114 12.27 6.45 12.12
CA VAL A 114 11.64 5.94 10.90
C VAL A 114 12.33 4.64 10.46
N THR A 115 13.66 4.64 10.41
CA THR A 115 14.45 3.46 10.01
C THR A 115 14.18 2.27 10.95
N ALA A 116 14.29 2.48 12.26
CA ALA A 116 14.13 1.38 13.22
C ALA A 116 12.71 0.82 13.26
N LEU A 117 11.67 1.68 13.18
CA LEU A 117 10.27 1.23 13.17
C LEU A 117 9.90 0.54 11.86
N SER A 118 10.38 1.06 10.72
CA SER A 118 10.19 0.42 9.41
C SER A 118 10.89 -0.94 9.36
N ALA A 119 12.14 -1.03 9.86
CA ALA A 119 12.88 -2.28 9.93
C ALA A 119 12.20 -3.28 10.88
N ALA A 120 11.76 -2.83 12.06
CA ALA A 120 11.05 -3.69 13.02
C ALA A 120 9.74 -4.22 12.42
N GLY A 121 8.93 -3.37 11.80
CA GLY A 121 7.69 -3.78 11.14
C GLY A 121 7.95 -4.69 9.95
N GLY A 122 8.88 -4.32 9.06
CA GLY A 122 9.23 -5.11 7.89
C GLY A 122 9.77 -6.50 8.24
N THR A 123 10.73 -6.58 9.17
CA THR A 123 11.27 -7.87 9.62
C THR A 123 10.23 -8.71 10.35
N MET A 124 9.40 -8.11 11.19
CA MET A 124 8.31 -8.80 11.87
C MET A 124 7.33 -9.40 10.87
N GLY A 125 6.87 -8.63 9.88
CA GLY A 125 5.96 -9.09 8.84
C GLY A 125 6.56 -10.23 8.02
N ALA A 126 7.78 -10.07 7.52
CA ALA A 126 8.50 -11.08 6.74
C ALA A 126 8.70 -12.40 7.50
N LEU A 127 9.01 -12.34 8.79
CA LEU A 127 9.24 -13.54 9.61
C LEU A 127 7.94 -14.24 10.00
N LEU A 128 6.89 -13.48 10.33
CA LEU A 128 5.59 -14.05 10.67
C LEU A 128 4.94 -14.76 9.48
N VAL A 129 5.21 -14.30 8.26
CA VAL A 129 4.75 -14.94 7.02
C VAL A 129 5.25 -16.37 6.86
N VAL A 130 6.45 -16.68 7.35
CA VAL A 130 7.00 -18.03 7.24
C VAL A 130 6.09 -19.07 7.89
N PHE A 131 5.48 -18.74 9.04
CA PHE A 131 4.49 -19.61 9.70
C PHE A 131 3.20 -19.74 8.89
N LEU A 132 2.83 -18.69 8.14
CA LEU A 132 1.58 -18.64 7.38
C LEU A 132 1.70 -19.27 5.98
N ARG A 133 2.92 -19.31 5.43
CA ARG A 133 3.19 -19.77 4.07
C ARG A 133 2.61 -21.16 3.81
N ARG A 134 2.93 -22.12 4.67
CA ARG A 134 2.48 -23.49 4.50
C ARG A 134 0.96 -23.58 4.53
N ALA A 135 0.33 -22.93 5.51
CA ALA A 135 -1.13 -22.94 5.64
C ALA A 135 -1.82 -22.35 4.42
N TYR A 136 -1.36 -21.21 3.92
CA TYR A 136 -2.07 -20.48 2.86
C TYR A 136 -1.71 -20.94 1.45
N ILE A 137 -0.44 -21.28 1.20
CA ILE A 137 0.03 -21.64 -0.15
C ILE A 137 -0.09 -23.13 -0.40
N VAL A 138 0.30 -23.98 0.58
CA VAL A 138 0.39 -25.43 0.39
C VAL A 138 -0.89 -26.16 0.81
N ASP A 139 -1.40 -25.87 2.02
CA ASP A 139 -2.53 -26.60 2.61
C ASP A 139 -3.87 -26.05 2.10
N ASP A 140 -4.15 -24.75 2.25
CA ASP A 140 -5.39 -24.10 1.80
C ASP A 140 -5.40 -23.82 0.29
N ARG A 141 -4.23 -23.81 -0.35
CA ARG A 141 -4.05 -23.53 -1.79
C ARG A 141 -4.81 -22.28 -2.23
N LEU A 142 -4.63 -21.19 -1.50
CA LEU A 142 -5.23 -19.92 -1.89
C LEU A 142 -4.77 -19.53 -3.31
N PRO A 143 -5.61 -18.85 -4.09
CA PRO A 143 -5.35 -18.63 -5.52
C PRO A 143 -4.13 -17.76 -5.84
N PHE A 144 -3.74 -16.83 -4.96
CA PHE A 144 -2.65 -15.89 -5.19
C PHE A 144 -2.58 -15.36 -6.64
N PRO A 145 -3.62 -14.67 -7.14
CA PRO A 145 -3.77 -14.38 -8.56
C PRO A 145 -2.57 -13.61 -9.14
N GLU A 146 -2.10 -12.59 -8.44
CA GLU A 146 -0.94 -11.80 -8.88
C GLU A 146 0.37 -12.60 -8.78
N GLY A 147 0.51 -13.48 -7.77
CA GLY A 147 1.67 -14.38 -7.63
C GLY A 147 1.76 -15.39 -8.77
N PHE A 148 0.62 -15.95 -9.15
CA PHE A 148 0.53 -16.81 -10.34
C PHE A 148 0.90 -16.04 -11.61
N ALA A 149 0.39 -14.82 -11.79
CA ALA A 149 0.72 -13.97 -12.92
C ALA A 149 2.20 -13.64 -13.00
N CYS A 150 2.83 -13.29 -11.87
CA CYS A 150 4.26 -13.00 -11.80
C CYS A 150 5.10 -14.25 -12.18
N ALA A 151 4.67 -15.44 -11.73
CA ALA A 151 5.30 -16.70 -12.12
C ALA A 151 5.20 -16.96 -13.64
N GLU A 152 4.05 -16.67 -14.24
CA GLU A 152 3.89 -16.79 -15.71
C GLU A 152 4.78 -15.78 -16.46
N VAL A 153 4.92 -14.55 -15.96
CA VAL A 153 5.84 -13.55 -16.53
C VAL A 153 7.29 -14.04 -16.44
N LEU A 154 7.69 -14.60 -15.30
CA LEU A 154 9.04 -15.15 -15.11
C LEU A 154 9.30 -16.33 -16.07
N ARG A 155 8.31 -17.21 -16.29
CA ARG A 155 8.41 -18.31 -17.25
C ARG A 155 8.45 -17.82 -18.70
N ALA A 156 7.64 -16.81 -19.03
CA ALA A 156 7.58 -16.23 -20.38
C ALA A 156 8.77 -15.34 -20.71
N GLY A 157 9.54 -14.91 -19.70
CA GLY A 157 10.58 -13.90 -19.80
C GLY A 157 11.79 -14.22 -20.68
N GLU A 158 11.77 -15.32 -21.40
CA GLU A 158 12.73 -15.61 -22.47
C GLU A 158 12.53 -14.72 -23.71
N ASN A 159 11.40 -14.02 -23.84
CA ASN A 159 11.06 -13.19 -25.01
C ASN A 159 11.38 -11.70 -24.80
N ARG A 160 12.25 -11.13 -25.64
CA ARG A 160 12.64 -9.70 -25.67
C ARG A 160 11.46 -8.72 -25.85
N SER A 161 10.31 -9.17 -26.33
CA SER A 161 9.16 -8.32 -26.66
C SER A 161 8.45 -7.70 -25.46
N GLN A 162 8.67 -8.20 -24.23
CA GLN A 162 7.94 -7.75 -23.04
C GLN A 162 8.52 -6.48 -22.40
N MET A 163 9.78 -6.16 -22.62
CA MET A 163 10.40 -4.96 -22.03
C MET A 163 10.02 -3.66 -22.70
N ALA A 164 9.82 -3.69 -24.02
CA ALA A 164 9.54 -2.48 -24.79
C ALA A 164 8.27 -1.75 -24.30
N PRO A 165 7.12 -2.42 -24.07
CA PRO A 165 5.94 -1.77 -23.53
C PRO A 165 6.17 -1.09 -22.17
N LEU A 166 6.85 -1.76 -21.24
CA LEU A 166 7.19 -1.19 -19.92
C LEU A 166 8.05 0.08 -20.06
N ALA A 167 9.11 0.01 -20.88
CA ALA A 167 10.02 1.14 -21.11
C ALA A 167 9.32 2.32 -21.80
N TRP A 168 8.49 2.07 -22.80
CA TRP A 168 7.73 3.12 -23.49
C TRP A 168 6.69 3.77 -22.58
N GLY A 169 5.93 2.97 -21.80
CA GLY A 169 5.00 3.49 -20.80
C GLY A 169 5.71 4.40 -19.81
N GLY A 170 6.86 3.94 -19.30
CA GLY A 170 7.70 4.72 -18.38
C GLY A 170 8.22 6.02 -18.98
N ALA A 171 8.77 5.96 -20.19
CA ALA A 171 9.31 7.14 -20.87
C ALA A 171 8.23 8.19 -21.17
N ILE A 172 7.05 7.76 -21.63
CA ILE A 172 5.93 8.67 -21.93
C ILE A 172 5.44 9.35 -20.66
N ALA A 173 5.19 8.61 -19.58
CA ALA A 173 4.69 9.19 -18.34
C ALA A 173 5.73 10.04 -17.62
N ALA A 174 7.01 9.65 -17.62
CA ALA A 174 8.10 10.47 -17.11
C ALA A 174 8.25 11.77 -17.93
N GLY A 175 8.15 11.70 -19.26
CA GLY A 175 8.16 12.86 -20.15
C GLY A 175 6.99 13.81 -19.90
N LEU A 176 5.78 13.26 -19.70
CA LEU A 176 4.59 14.04 -19.34
C LEU A 176 4.80 14.74 -17.99
N LYS A 177 5.30 14.04 -16.97
CA LYS A 177 5.59 14.62 -15.66
C LYS A 177 6.68 15.69 -15.72
N ALA A 178 7.72 15.46 -16.51
CA ALA A 178 8.75 16.49 -16.77
C ALA A 178 8.16 17.72 -17.46
N ALA A 179 7.27 17.53 -18.45
CA ALA A 179 6.59 18.64 -19.13
C ALA A 179 5.72 19.47 -18.17
N GLN A 180 5.18 18.83 -17.13
CA GLN A 180 4.42 19.50 -16.07
C GLN A 180 5.31 20.24 -15.09
N ASP A 181 6.21 19.51 -14.40
CA ASP A 181 6.93 20.02 -13.24
C ASP A 181 8.16 20.85 -13.62
N VAL A 182 8.91 20.41 -14.65
CA VAL A 182 10.18 21.03 -15.04
C VAL A 182 9.97 22.14 -16.06
N PHE A 183 9.12 21.90 -17.06
CA PHE A 183 8.93 22.85 -18.16
C PHE A 183 7.68 23.73 -18.00
N GLY A 184 6.71 23.35 -17.15
CA GLY A 184 5.48 24.12 -16.95
C GLY A 184 4.57 24.23 -18.20
N ILE A 185 4.76 23.33 -19.20
CA ILE A 185 4.06 23.37 -20.49
C ILE A 185 2.65 22.81 -20.38
N VAL A 186 2.46 21.78 -19.53
CA VAL A 186 1.20 21.06 -19.35
C VAL A 186 0.72 21.27 -17.92
N PRO A 187 -0.55 21.66 -17.69
CA PRO A 187 -1.08 21.74 -16.34
C PRO A 187 -1.21 20.32 -15.72
N GLY A 188 -0.88 20.18 -14.43
CA GLY A 188 -1.05 18.90 -13.72
C GLY A 188 -2.52 18.56 -13.43
N MET A 189 -3.37 19.58 -13.33
CA MET A 189 -4.80 19.45 -13.06
C MET A 189 -5.59 20.54 -13.78
N ILE A 190 -6.75 20.15 -14.32
CA ILE A 190 -7.76 21.08 -14.83
C ILE A 190 -8.96 21.02 -13.89
N SER A 191 -9.40 22.16 -13.38
CA SER A 191 -10.52 22.24 -12.44
C SER A 191 -11.45 23.41 -12.77
N GLY A 192 -12.72 23.26 -12.43
CA GLY A 192 -13.72 24.31 -12.59
C GLY A 192 -14.88 24.10 -11.64
N ALA A 193 -15.47 25.21 -11.18
CA ALA A 193 -16.67 25.19 -10.35
C ALA A 193 -17.56 26.39 -10.66
N ARG A 194 -18.84 26.25 -10.34
CA ARG A 194 -19.85 27.30 -10.55
C ARG A 194 -20.87 27.32 -9.42
N TRP A 195 -21.33 28.50 -9.05
CA TRP A 195 -22.47 28.66 -8.17
C TRP A 195 -23.77 28.46 -8.93
N LEU A 196 -24.70 27.69 -8.36
CA LEU A 196 -26.04 27.45 -8.88
C LEU A 196 -27.04 27.59 -7.71
N GLY A 197 -27.68 28.78 -7.59
CA GLY A 197 -28.74 29.02 -6.58
C GLY A 197 -28.28 28.75 -5.14
N GLY A 198 -27.05 29.08 -4.76
CA GLY A 198 -26.52 28.81 -3.42
C GLY A 198 -25.80 27.46 -3.27
N ALA A 199 -26.02 26.53 -4.19
CA ALA A 199 -25.19 25.31 -4.30
C ALA A 199 -23.91 25.58 -5.10
N VAL A 200 -22.82 24.90 -4.75
CA VAL A 200 -21.60 24.90 -5.56
C VAL A 200 -21.44 23.55 -6.25
N ILE A 201 -21.31 23.58 -7.56
CA ILE A 201 -21.02 22.38 -8.37
C ILE A 201 -19.66 22.59 -9.03
N GLY A 202 -18.78 21.62 -8.92
CA GLY A 202 -17.45 21.66 -9.49
C GLY A 202 -16.90 20.29 -9.81
N GLY A 203 -15.80 20.29 -10.53
CA GLY A 203 -15.06 19.07 -10.86
C GLY A 203 -13.63 19.36 -11.21
N SER A 204 -12.84 18.33 -11.26
CA SER A 204 -11.45 18.39 -11.67
C SER A 204 -11.03 17.11 -12.39
N ILE A 205 -9.97 17.20 -13.18
CA ILE A 205 -9.31 16.06 -13.79
C ILE A 205 -7.79 16.25 -13.64
N ASN A 206 -7.10 15.21 -13.20
CA ASN A 206 -5.65 15.21 -13.14
C ASN A 206 -5.09 14.67 -14.46
N ILE A 207 -4.11 15.35 -15.02
CA ILE A 207 -3.38 14.89 -16.19
C ILE A 207 -2.19 14.09 -15.67
N SER A 208 -2.34 12.76 -15.57
CA SER A 208 -1.35 11.86 -14.96
C SER A 208 -1.32 10.52 -15.67
N GLY A 209 -0.16 10.15 -16.17
CA GLY A 209 0.08 8.83 -16.75
C GLY A 209 -0.03 7.73 -15.70
N ALA A 210 0.46 7.97 -14.49
CA ALA A 210 0.37 7.02 -13.38
C ALA A 210 -1.09 6.70 -13.02
N LEU A 211 -1.96 7.70 -12.91
CA LEU A 211 -3.37 7.48 -12.59
C LEU A 211 -4.12 6.75 -13.72
N LEU A 212 -3.79 7.04 -14.98
CA LEU A 212 -4.31 6.27 -16.13
C LEU A 212 -3.85 4.81 -16.06
N GLY A 213 -2.56 4.59 -15.79
CA GLY A 213 -1.98 3.26 -15.61
C GLY A 213 -2.63 2.50 -14.45
N ILE A 214 -2.81 3.13 -13.29
CA ILE A 214 -3.52 2.56 -12.14
C ILE A 214 -4.94 2.16 -12.54
N GLY A 215 -5.66 3.03 -13.22
CA GLY A 215 -7.02 2.74 -13.67
C GLY A 215 -7.08 1.49 -14.56
N TYR A 216 -6.15 1.39 -15.52
CA TYR A 216 -6.04 0.20 -16.39
C TYR A 216 -5.78 -1.08 -15.58
N ILE A 217 -4.84 -1.04 -14.62
CA ILE A 217 -4.43 -2.18 -13.78
C ILE A 217 -5.58 -2.63 -12.85
N VAL A 218 -6.20 -1.68 -12.15
CA VAL A 218 -7.27 -1.93 -11.16
C VAL A 218 -8.56 -2.43 -11.84
N GLY A 219 -8.78 -2.04 -13.08
CA GLY A 219 -9.89 -2.49 -13.90
C GLY A 219 -11.19 -1.71 -13.68
N LEU A 220 -12.09 -1.86 -14.65
CA LEU A 220 -13.31 -1.04 -14.77
C LEU A 220 -14.22 -1.13 -13.56
N ARG A 221 -14.39 -2.32 -12.99
CA ARG A 221 -15.30 -2.53 -11.85
C ARG A 221 -14.92 -1.71 -10.62
N ILE A 222 -13.65 -1.80 -10.21
CA ILE A 222 -13.16 -1.08 -9.01
C ILE A 222 -13.08 0.41 -9.28
N ALA A 223 -12.56 0.81 -10.45
CA ALA A 223 -12.46 2.21 -10.84
C ALA A 223 -13.83 2.91 -10.92
N THR A 224 -14.87 2.20 -11.39
CA THR A 224 -16.25 2.72 -11.39
C THR A 224 -16.75 3.00 -9.96
N LEU A 225 -16.44 2.12 -9.01
CA LEU A 225 -16.83 2.32 -7.61
C LEU A 225 -16.08 3.50 -6.97
N VAL A 226 -14.78 3.65 -7.26
CA VAL A 226 -14.00 4.81 -6.82
C VAL A 226 -14.56 6.11 -7.43
N PHE A 227 -14.84 6.09 -8.73
CA PHE A 227 -15.45 7.24 -9.41
C PHE A 227 -16.84 7.57 -8.84
N ALA A 228 -17.69 6.57 -8.60
CA ALA A 228 -19.01 6.77 -8.00
C ALA A 228 -18.94 7.42 -6.62
N GLY A 229 -17.98 7.02 -5.77
CA GLY A 229 -17.70 7.68 -4.49
C GLY A 229 -17.29 9.15 -4.67
N GLY A 230 -16.39 9.45 -5.59
CA GLY A 230 -15.95 10.80 -5.91
C GLY A 230 -17.06 11.66 -6.50
N ALA A 231 -17.85 11.11 -7.42
CA ALA A 231 -19.01 11.79 -8.00
C ALA A 231 -20.07 12.11 -6.93
N PHE A 232 -20.38 11.17 -6.04
CA PHE A 232 -21.27 11.43 -4.92
C PHE A 232 -20.74 12.56 -4.03
N ALA A 233 -19.44 12.56 -3.71
CA ALA A 233 -18.81 13.60 -2.91
C ALA A 233 -18.96 14.98 -3.55
N TRP A 234 -18.64 15.12 -4.83
CA TRP A 234 -18.55 16.42 -5.51
C TRP A 234 -19.86 16.87 -6.16
N MET A 235 -20.71 15.96 -6.61
CA MET A 235 -21.97 16.29 -7.28
C MET A 235 -23.19 16.24 -6.35
N VAL A 236 -23.07 15.62 -5.16
CA VAL A 236 -24.19 15.51 -4.20
C VAL A 236 -23.82 16.13 -2.86
N ALA A 237 -22.79 15.62 -2.18
CA ALA A 237 -22.49 16.00 -0.80
C ALA A 237 -22.05 17.48 -0.69
N ILE A 238 -21.14 17.95 -1.55
CA ILE A 238 -20.68 19.35 -1.55
C ILE A 238 -21.82 20.33 -1.86
N PRO A 239 -22.64 20.16 -2.93
CA PRO A 239 -23.78 21.02 -3.19
C PRO A 239 -24.77 21.08 -2.05
N VAL A 240 -25.12 19.93 -1.45
CA VAL A 240 -26.05 19.87 -0.30
C VAL A 240 -25.47 20.61 0.91
N LEU A 241 -24.20 20.39 1.23
CA LEU A 241 -23.54 21.09 2.34
C LEU A 241 -23.42 22.59 2.09
N ALA A 242 -23.18 23.03 0.84
CA ALA A 242 -23.17 24.44 0.49
C ALA A 242 -24.53 25.10 0.74
N LEU A 243 -25.64 24.45 0.38
CA LEU A 243 -27.01 24.93 0.66
C LEU A 243 -27.31 25.00 2.16
N LEU A 244 -26.91 23.96 2.93
CA LEU A 244 -27.17 23.89 4.38
C LEU A 244 -26.35 24.92 5.18
N HIS A 245 -25.16 25.29 4.74
CA HIS A 245 -24.28 26.26 5.42
C HIS A 245 -24.40 27.67 4.86
N GLY A 246 -25.47 27.98 4.12
CA GLY A 246 -25.73 29.34 3.59
C GLY A 246 -24.77 29.76 2.50
N GLY A 247 -24.65 28.95 1.46
CA GLY A 247 -23.72 29.09 0.35
C GLY A 247 -23.49 30.52 -0.10
N GLY A 248 -22.21 30.92 -0.26
CA GLY A 248 -21.86 32.18 -0.87
C GLY A 248 -20.94 33.12 -0.08
N GLN A 249 -20.39 32.70 1.04
CA GLN A 249 -19.39 33.51 1.77
C GLN A 249 -18.05 33.63 1.03
N ASN A 250 -17.76 32.72 0.10
CA ASN A 250 -16.55 32.78 -0.72
C ASN A 250 -16.91 33.09 -2.17
N PRO A 251 -16.41 34.18 -2.77
CA PRO A 251 -16.69 34.55 -4.14
C PRO A 251 -16.15 33.54 -5.16
N ASP A 252 -15.11 32.78 -4.80
CA ASP A 252 -14.51 31.76 -5.66
C ASP A 252 -15.21 30.39 -5.40
N PRO A 253 -16.01 29.88 -6.36
CA PRO A 253 -16.73 28.62 -6.16
C PRO A 253 -15.82 27.42 -5.99
N MET A 254 -14.63 27.39 -6.62
CA MET A 254 -13.71 26.26 -6.48
C MET A 254 -13.06 26.22 -5.09
N ARG A 255 -12.69 27.37 -4.53
CA ARG A 255 -12.21 27.47 -3.15
C ARG A 255 -13.28 27.07 -2.14
N ALA A 256 -14.54 27.48 -2.36
CA ALA A 256 -15.66 27.08 -1.51
C ALA A 256 -15.87 25.56 -1.54
N ALA A 257 -15.91 24.94 -2.72
CA ALA A 257 -16.03 23.51 -2.88
C ALA A 257 -14.89 22.74 -2.20
N SER A 258 -13.65 23.18 -2.39
CA SER A 258 -12.47 22.58 -1.79
C SER A 258 -12.46 22.71 -0.25
N ALA A 259 -12.94 23.82 0.29
CA ALA A 259 -13.07 24.03 1.73
C ALA A 259 -14.13 23.09 2.34
N LEU A 260 -15.30 22.96 1.73
CA LEU A 260 -16.34 22.01 2.16
C LEU A 260 -15.87 20.57 2.04
N TRP A 261 -15.19 20.22 0.96
CA TRP A 261 -14.62 18.90 0.80
C TRP A 261 -13.63 18.59 1.92
N SER A 262 -12.67 19.48 2.20
CA SER A 262 -11.61 19.23 3.20
C SER A 262 -12.11 19.24 4.64
N SER A 263 -13.14 20.06 4.96
CA SER A 263 -13.66 20.21 6.32
C SER A 263 -14.79 19.25 6.66
N GLN A 264 -15.56 18.76 5.69
CA GLN A 264 -16.74 17.94 5.90
C GLN A 264 -16.72 16.63 5.09
N VAL A 265 -16.73 16.70 3.77
CA VAL A 265 -16.94 15.52 2.91
C VAL A 265 -15.82 14.49 3.06
N ARG A 266 -14.60 14.95 3.28
CA ARG A 266 -13.46 14.06 3.56
C ARG A 266 -13.68 13.19 4.80
N TYR A 267 -14.36 13.73 5.83
CA TYR A 267 -14.71 12.96 7.04
C TYR A 267 -15.85 11.96 6.82
N LEU A 268 -16.71 12.20 5.85
CA LEU A 268 -17.69 11.22 5.39
C LEU A 268 -16.97 10.00 4.79
N GLY A 269 -15.93 10.23 3.97
CA GLY A 269 -15.03 9.18 3.50
C GLY A 269 -14.32 8.42 4.63
N VAL A 270 -13.85 9.13 5.68
CA VAL A 270 -13.26 8.53 6.88
C VAL A 270 -14.23 7.55 7.55
N GLY A 271 -15.46 7.98 7.82
CA GLY A 271 -16.50 7.13 8.42
C GLY A 271 -16.81 5.89 7.58
N ALA A 272 -16.87 6.07 6.25
CA ALA A 272 -17.10 4.97 5.32
C ALA A 272 -15.91 3.98 5.29
N MET A 273 -14.67 4.46 5.32
CA MET A 273 -13.47 3.62 5.34
C MET A 273 -13.36 2.82 6.64
N LEU A 274 -13.63 3.43 7.80
CA LEU A 274 -13.66 2.75 9.10
C LEU A 274 -14.67 1.61 9.09
N THR A 275 -15.92 1.89 8.68
CA THR A 275 -16.98 0.89 8.60
C THR A 275 -16.64 -0.21 7.59
N GLY A 276 -16.11 0.16 6.42
CA GLY A 276 -15.67 -0.78 5.39
C GLY A 276 -14.60 -1.73 5.89
N GLY A 277 -13.62 -1.24 6.64
CA GLY A 277 -12.58 -2.04 7.28
C GLY A 277 -13.17 -3.04 8.28
N ILE A 278 -14.02 -2.56 9.20
CA ILE A 278 -14.68 -3.41 10.21
C ILE A 278 -15.55 -4.49 9.53
N VAL A 279 -16.38 -4.12 8.55
CA VAL A 279 -17.24 -5.06 7.82
C VAL A 279 -16.41 -6.12 7.10
N THR A 280 -15.30 -5.74 6.47
CA THR A 280 -14.40 -6.67 5.79
C THR A 280 -13.81 -7.69 6.76
N LEU A 281 -13.26 -7.24 7.89
CA LEU A 281 -12.74 -8.13 8.92
C LEU A 281 -13.82 -9.04 9.53
N TRP A 282 -15.02 -8.49 9.75
CA TRP A 282 -16.15 -9.27 10.26
C TRP A 282 -16.58 -10.39 9.29
N ARG A 283 -16.65 -10.11 8.00
CA ARG A 283 -16.95 -11.11 6.97
C ARG A 283 -15.91 -12.24 6.93
N LEU A 284 -14.65 -11.90 7.17
CA LEU A 284 -13.53 -12.84 7.11
C LEU A 284 -13.23 -13.54 8.44
N ARG A 285 -13.91 -13.17 9.56
CA ARG A 285 -13.59 -13.65 10.90
C ARG A 285 -13.43 -15.16 11.03
N LYS A 286 -14.31 -15.97 10.41
CA LYS A 286 -14.23 -17.43 10.50
C LYS A 286 -12.95 -17.99 9.87
N ARG A 287 -12.57 -17.43 8.72
CA ARG A 287 -11.36 -17.82 7.98
C ARG A 287 -10.10 -17.35 8.70
N ILE A 288 -10.14 -16.12 9.25
CA ILE A 288 -9.07 -15.58 10.09
C ILE A 288 -8.83 -16.47 11.32
N PHE A 289 -9.90 -16.83 12.05
CA PHE A 289 -9.78 -17.72 13.21
C PHE A 289 -9.29 -19.11 12.84
N ALA A 290 -9.70 -19.67 11.70
CA ALA A 290 -9.21 -20.95 11.21
C ALA A 290 -7.70 -20.87 10.94
N ALA A 291 -7.26 -19.87 10.17
CA ALA A 291 -5.85 -19.67 9.84
C ALA A 291 -4.97 -19.45 11.09
N LEU A 292 -5.47 -18.70 12.08
CA LEU A 292 -4.77 -18.50 13.35
C LEU A 292 -4.65 -19.79 14.16
N ARG A 293 -5.72 -20.56 14.25
CA ARG A 293 -5.70 -21.86 14.94
C ARG A 293 -4.70 -22.81 14.30
N ASP A 294 -4.67 -22.87 12.97
CA ASP A 294 -3.79 -23.76 12.23
C ASP A 294 -2.33 -23.31 12.34
N SER A 295 -2.06 -22.00 12.31
CA SER A 295 -0.71 -21.43 12.57
C SER A 295 -0.22 -21.71 14.00
N LEU A 296 -1.08 -21.62 15.01
CA LEU A 296 -0.73 -21.96 16.40
C LEU A 296 -0.47 -23.47 16.58
N ALA A 297 -1.19 -24.32 15.86
CA ALA A 297 -0.97 -25.77 15.87
C ALA A 297 0.40 -26.16 15.29
N ILE A 298 0.90 -25.43 14.27
CA ILE A 298 2.24 -25.64 13.70
C ILE A 298 3.35 -25.30 14.71
N VAL A 299 3.16 -24.24 15.50
CA VAL A 299 4.14 -23.85 16.53
C VAL A 299 4.25 -24.87 17.66
N SER A 300 3.18 -25.64 17.93
CA SER A 300 3.10 -26.56 19.06
C SER A 300 3.51 -28.02 18.78
N GLY A 301 3.79 -28.45 17.55
CA GLY A 301 4.02 -29.89 17.34
C GLY A 301 4.85 -30.30 16.13
N SER A 302 5.90 -30.96 16.42
CA SER A 302 6.43 -32.24 15.87
C SER A 302 6.07 -32.57 14.41
N HIS A 303 7.01 -32.36 13.49
CA HIS A 303 7.38 -33.37 12.48
C HIS A 303 8.64 -32.92 11.76
N VAL A 304 9.77 -33.45 12.16
CA VAL A 304 11.00 -33.42 11.36
C VAL A 304 10.88 -34.55 10.34
N GLN A 305 10.26 -34.23 9.19
CA GLN A 305 10.41 -35.06 8.00
C GLN A 305 11.52 -34.50 7.13
N VAL A 306 12.16 -35.35 6.33
CA VAL A 306 13.08 -34.93 5.28
C VAL A 306 12.27 -34.11 4.29
N VAL A 307 12.43 -32.80 4.37
CA VAL A 307 11.65 -31.82 3.60
C VAL A 307 12.32 -31.62 2.25
N ALA A 308 11.56 -31.69 1.16
CA ALA A 308 12.07 -31.34 -0.17
C ALA A 308 12.62 -29.90 -0.17
N ARG A 309 13.55 -29.59 -1.07
CA ARG A 309 14.13 -28.23 -1.19
C ARG A 309 13.06 -27.14 -1.27
N GLU A 310 12.01 -27.40 -2.02
CA GLU A 310 10.86 -26.50 -2.30
C GLU A 310 9.92 -26.32 -1.09
N GLU A 311 10.17 -27.04 0.00
CA GLU A 311 9.44 -26.91 1.26
C GLU A 311 10.36 -26.46 2.42
N THR A 312 11.62 -26.13 2.14
CA THR A 312 12.61 -25.75 3.17
C THR A 312 12.45 -24.27 3.52
N ASP A 313 11.86 -23.98 4.68
CA ASP A 313 11.72 -22.64 5.27
C ASP A 313 12.89 -22.29 6.20
N LEU A 314 12.95 -21.05 6.67
CA LEU A 314 13.80 -20.64 7.79
C LEU A 314 13.45 -21.48 9.04
N SER A 315 14.49 -21.79 9.84
CA SER A 315 14.25 -22.61 11.05
C SER A 315 13.31 -21.88 12.02
N PRO A 316 12.36 -22.57 12.66
CA PRO A 316 11.44 -21.95 13.63
C PRO A 316 12.18 -21.22 14.76
N ARG A 317 13.35 -21.73 15.18
CA ARG A 317 14.20 -21.08 16.19
C ARG A 317 14.73 -19.73 15.71
N ALA A 318 15.19 -19.65 14.47
CA ALA A 318 15.65 -18.40 13.88
C ALA A 318 14.52 -17.35 13.80
N ILE A 319 13.31 -17.79 13.43
CA ILE A 319 12.14 -16.91 13.33
C ILE A 319 11.74 -16.38 14.72
N VAL A 320 11.60 -17.26 15.71
CA VAL A 320 11.24 -16.88 17.08
C VAL A 320 12.30 -15.94 17.67
N SER A 321 13.59 -16.23 17.44
CA SER A 321 14.67 -15.35 17.92
C SER A 321 14.62 -13.98 17.26
N ALA A 322 14.37 -13.91 15.96
CA ALA A 322 14.34 -12.67 15.20
C ALA A 322 13.08 -11.83 15.51
N VAL A 323 11.91 -12.48 15.64
CA VAL A 323 10.68 -11.81 16.15
C VAL A 323 10.89 -11.35 17.59
N GLY A 324 11.51 -12.18 18.42
CA GLY A 324 11.88 -11.84 19.80
C GLY A 324 12.80 -10.61 19.87
N LEU A 325 13.65 -10.38 18.88
CA LEU A 325 14.51 -9.20 18.80
C LEU A 325 13.74 -7.91 18.42
N THR A 326 12.63 -8.02 17.70
CA THR A 326 11.82 -6.83 17.35
C THR A 326 11.12 -6.24 18.55
N VAL A 327 10.73 -7.06 19.54
CA VAL A 327 10.05 -6.60 20.77
C VAL A 327 10.92 -5.66 21.61
N PRO A 328 12.19 -5.97 21.94
CA PRO A 328 13.10 -5.02 22.59
C PRO A 328 13.34 -3.73 21.79
N VAL A 329 13.40 -3.82 20.46
CA VAL A 329 13.54 -2.62 19.61
C VAL A 329 12.32 -1.71 19.79
N ILE A 330 11.10 -2.24 19.69
CA ILE A 330 9.87 -1.48 19.89
C ILE A 330 9.81 -0.92 21.33
N PHE A 331 10.15 -1.73 22.32
CA PHE A 331 10.22 -1.31 23.72
C PHE A 331 11.16 -0.11 23.91
N THR A 332 12.39 -0.21 23.40
CA THR A 332 13.39 0.86 23.50
C THR A 332 12.92 2.14 22.80
N LEU A 333 12.32 2.02 21.64
CA LEU A 333 11.77 3.17 20.92
C LEU A 333 10.61 3.83 21.67
N CYS A 334 9.72 3.06 22.29
CA CYS A 334 8.67 3.61 23.15
C CYS A 334 9.23 4.35 24.37
N LEU A 335 10.30 3.82 25.00
CA LEU A 335 11.01 4.50 26.08
C LEU A 335 11.63 5.82 25.61
N MET A 336 12.31 5.83 24.46
CA MET A 336 12.91 7.05 23.89
C MET A 336 11.86 8.11 23.51
N LEU A 337 10.61 7.71 23.29
CA LEU A 337 9.49 8.59 23.02
C LEU A 337 8.82 9.15 24.28
N GLY A 338 9.34 8.80 25.46
CA GLY A 338 8.85 9.29 26.74
C GLY A 338 7.75 8.43 27.38
N ALA A 339 7.51 7.23 26.86
CA ALA A 339 6.65 6.27 27.55
C ALA A 339 7.41 5.68 28.76
N GLY A 340 6.73 5.53 29.90
CA GLY A 340 7.31 4.85 31.06
C GLY A 340 7.59 3.36 30.77
N VAL A 341 8.47 2.74 31.58
CA VAL A 341 8.90 1.33 31.39
C VAL A 341 7.73 0.37 31.26
N ALA A 342 6.75 0.44 32.16
CA ALA A 342 5.58 -0.44 32.14
C ALA A 342 4.72 -0.25 30.88
N LEU A 343 4.51 1.00 30.47
CA LEU A 343 3.74 1.32 29.27
C LEU A 343 4.49 0.87 28.01
N SER A 344 5.80 1.06 27.93
CA SER A 344 6.64 0.60 26.81
C SER A 344 6.60 -0.92 26.67
N ALA A 345 6.67 -1.66 27.79
CA ALA A 345 6.56 -3.11 27.78
C ALA A 345 5.17 -3.57 27.31
N ALA A 346 4.11 -2.96 27.82
CA ALA A 346 2.75 -3.26 27.43
C ALA A 346 2.50 -2.97 25.92
N LEU A 347 2.99 -1.82 25.43
CA LEU A 347 2.92 -1.48 23.99
C LEU A 347 3.69 -2.47 23.13
N ALA A 348 4.91 -2.82 23.49
CA ALA A 348 5.73 -3.75 22.71
C ALA A 348 5.09 -5.13 22.61
N LEU A 349 4.55 -5.66 23.71
CA LEU A 349 3.82 -6.93 23.70
C LEU A 349 2.51 -6.85 22.92
N MET A 350 1.76 -5.77 23.12
CA MET A 350 0.51 -5.54 22.39
C MET A 350 0.76 -5.46 20.87
N LEU A 351 1.81 -4.72 20.43
CA LEU A 351 2.14 -4.57 19.04
C LEU A 351 2.65 -5.87 18.41
N ALA A 352 3.38 -6.70 19.15
CA ALA A 352 3.77 -8.03 18.69
C ALA A 352 2.55 -8.93 18.45
N LEU A 353 1.59 -8.92 19.39
CA LEU A 353 0.35 -9.69 19.26
C LEU A 353 -0.55 -9.18 18.13
N ILE A 354 -0.82 -7.88 18.12
CA ILE A 354 -1.66 -7.26 17.06
C ILE A 354 -0.97 -7.37 15.71
N GLY A 355 0.36 -7.24 15.65
CA GLY A 355 1.15 -7.41 14.45
C GLY A 355 1.02 -8.82 13.87
N PHE A 356 1.02 -9.85 14.71
CA PHE A 356 0.77 -11.21 14.26
C PHE A 356 -0.62 -11.36 13.61
N PHE A 357 -1.68 -10.86 14.26
CA PHE A 357 -3.02 -10.90 13.70
C PHE A 357 -3.13 -10.08 12.41
N ALA A 358 -2.56 -8.89 12.37
CA ALA A 358 -2.56 -8.03 11.19
C ALA A 358 -1.84 -8.71 10.01
N THR A 359 -0.70 -9.35 10.26
CA THR A 359 0.07 -10.13 9.28
C THR A 359 -0.76 -11.30 8.74
N ALA A 360 -1.42 -12.06 9.61
CA ALA A 360 -2.25 -13.19 9.20
C ALA A 360 -3.44 -12.73 8.33
N ILE A 361 -4.11 -11.65 8.74
CA ILE A 361 -5.25 -11.08 7.98
C ILE A 361 -4.78 -10.58 6.61
N ALA A 362 -3.72 -9.78 6.57
CA ALA A 362 -3.20 -9.20 5.35
C ALA A 362 -2.75 -10.29 4.36
N GLY A 363 -2.02 -11.30 4.86
CA GLY A 363 -1.55 -12.40 4.05
C GLY A 363 -2.68 -13.26 3.48
N TYR A 364 -3.71 -13.55 4.29
CA TYR A 364 -4.89 -14.28 3.84
C TYR A 364 -5.64 -13.51 2.73
N LEU A 365 -5.81 -12.19 2.92
CA LEU A 365 -6.48 -11.34 1.94
C LEU A 365 -5.70 -11.28 0.62
N THR A 366 -4.38 -11.13 0.70
CA THR A 366 -3.51 -11.19 -0.49
C THR A 366 -3.69 -12.50 -1.25
N GLY A 367 -3.81 -13.63 -0.54
CA GLY A 367 -4.06 -14.92 -1.17
C GLY A 367 -5.36 -15.00 -1.98
N ILE A 368 -6.37 -14.18 -1.63
CA ILE A 368 -7.68 -14.20 -2.30
C ILE A 368 -7.82 -13.09 -3.36
N VAL A 369 -7.40 -11.86 -3.02
CA VAL A 369 -7.69 -10.68 -3.84
C VAL A 369 -6.47 -10.06 -4.51
N GLY A 370 -5.27 -10.57 -4.22
CA GLY A 370 -3.99 -10.01 -4.66
C GLY A 370 -3.41 -8.97 -3.69
N ALA A 371 -2.11 -8.71 -3.82
CA ALA A 371 -1.37 -7.75 -2.97
C ALA A 371 -1.84 -6.31 -3.21
N SER A 372 -2.09 -5.93 -4.46
CA SER A 372 -2.55 -4.60 -4.85
C SER A 372 -3.93 -4.21 -4.26
N ASN A 373 -4.76 -5.20 -3.94
CA ASN A 373 -6.09 -4.99 -3.37
C ASN A 373 -6.16 -5.27 -1.85
N ASN A 374 -5.02 -5.49 -1.22
CA ASN A 374 -4.93 -5.76 0.21
C ASN A 374 -5.30 -4.50 1.01
N PRO A 375 -6.30 -4.56 1.93
CA PRO A 375 -6.75 -3.40 2.69
C PRO A 375 -5.82 -3.04 3.86
N VAL A 376 -4.52 -2.90 3.61
CA VAL A 376 -3.51 -2.56 4.62
C VAL A 376 -3.88 -1.30 5.38
N SER A 377 -4.39 -0.26 4.69
CA SER A 377 -4.82 0.98 5.31
C SER A 377 -5.98 0.78 6.29
N GLY A 378 -6.95 -0.09 5.96
CA GLY A 378 -8.07 -0.43 6.83
C GLY A 378 -7.63 -1.12 8.12
N VAL A 379 -6.75 -2.11 7.99
CA VAL A 379 -6.15 -2.81 9.15
C VAL A 379 -5.37 -1.82 10.01
N THR A 380 -4.56 -0.97 9.40
CA THR A 380 -3.74 0.04 10.10
C THR A 380 -4.59 1.00 10.93
N VAL A 381 -5.70 1.51 10.37
CA VAL A 381 -6.59 2.44 11.08
C VAL A 381 -7.22 1.78 12.30
N ILE A 382 -7.64 0.52 12.20
CA ILE A 382 -8.22 -0.23 13.32
C ILE A 382 -7.18 -0.43 14.43
N VAL A 383 -5.98 -0.85 14.06
CA VAL A 383 -4.87 -1.03 15.00
C VAL A 383 -4.50 0.29 15.68
N LEU A 384 -4.35 1.36 14.90
CA LEU A 384 -4.02 2.68 15.41
C LEU A 384 -5.10 3.20 16.36
N LEU A 385 -6.37 2.97 16.06
CA LEU A 385 -7.48 3.33 16.94
C LEU A 385 -7.40 2.53 18.26
N ALA A 386 -7.14 1.24 18.19
CA ALA A 386 -6.97 0.40 19.39
C ALA A 386 -5.79 0.87 20.26
N VAL A 387 -4.64 1.17 19.63
CA VAL A 387 -3.45 1.72 20.34
C VAL A 387 -3.75 3.09 20.95
N ALA A 388 -4.41 3.98 20.20
CA ALA A 388 -4.75 5.31 20.68
C ALA A 388 -5.72 5.27 21.88
N ILE A 389 -6.72 4.41 21.84
CA ILE A 389 -7.65 4.17 22.94
C ILE A 389 -6.90 3.59 24.15
N PHE A 390 -6.06 2.59 23.94
CA PHE A 390 -5.24 2.00 25.00
C PHE A 390 -4.36 3.04 25.70
N LEU A 391 -3.67 3.89 24.93
CA LEU A 391 -2.83 4.97 25.46
C LEU A 391 -3.64 5.97 26.27
N LYS A 392 -4.83 6.34 25.79
CA LYS A 392 -5.72 7.25 26.51
C LYS A 392 -6.21 6.65 27.84
N LEU A 393 -6.60 5.37 27.83
CA LEU A 393 -7.01 4.66 29.04
C LEU A 393 -5.85 4.46 30.03
N ALA A 394 -4.61 4.35 29.53
CA ALA A 394 -3.40 4.32 30.33
C ALA A 394 -2.98 5.69 30.90
N GLY A 395 -3.79 6.73 30.72
CA GLY A 395 -3.55 8.06 31.28
C GLY A 395 -2.52 8.90 30.51
N VAL A 396 -2.21 8.54 29.25
CA VAL A 396 -1.34 9.35 28.38
C VAL A 396 -2.16 10.51 27.81
N GLU A 397 -2.36 11.55 28.61
CA GLU A 397 -3.19 12.70 28.24
C GLU A 397 -2.42 13.78 27.46
N SER A 398 -1.09 13.74 27.41
CA SER A 398 -0.32 14.81 26.80
C SER A 398 -0.57 14.88 25.29
N VAL A 399 -0.99 16.05 24.88
CA VAL A 399 -1.36 16.44 23.51
C VAL A 399 -0.23 16.20 22.48
N GLY A 400 1.01 16.00 22.95
CA GLY A 400 2.19 15.76 22.11
C GLY A 400 2.65 14.31 22.07
N VAL A 401 2.67 13.60 23.21
CA VAL A 401 3.26 12.26 23.32
C VAL A 401 2.28 11.17 22.86
N GLY A 402 1.04 11.21 23.30
CA GLY A 402 0.04 10.19 22.98
C GLY A 402 -0.20 9.99 21.48
N PRO A 403 -0.55 11.05 20.73
CA PRO A 403 -0.73 10.95 19.28
C PRO A 403 0.52 10.46 18.55
N ARG A 404 1.70 10.91 18.96
CA ARG A 404 2.98 10.50 18.37
C ARG A 404 3.26 9.02 18.63
N LEU A 405 3.08 8.54 19.85
CA LEU A 405 3.22 7.13 20.20
C LEU A 405 2.24 6.26 19.41
N ALA A 406 0.97 6.66 19.30
CA ALA A 406 -0.02 5.93 18.54
C ALA A 406 0.36 5.78 17.05
N ILE A 407 0.78 6.87 16.39
CA ILE A 407 1.19 6.86 15.00
C ILE A 407 2.42 5.97 14.79
N LEU A 408 3.44 6.12 15.62
CA LEU A 408 4.68 5.37 15.50
C LEU A 408 4.47 3.87 15.80
N SER A 409 3.60 3.55 16.74
CA SER A 409 3.15 2.17 16.98
C SER A 409 2.36 1.61 15.78
N GLY A 410 1.46 2.41 15.22
CA GLY A 410 0.72 2.06 14.02
C GLY A 410 1.64 1.81 12.82
N ALA A 411 2.77 2.52 12.72
CA ALA A 411 3.75 2.34 11.65
C ALA A 411 4.35 0.92 11.64
N VAL A 412 4.66 0.36 12.81
CA VAL A 412 5.20 -1.00 12.90
C VAL A 412 4.21 -2.02 12.34
N VAL A 413 2.95 -1.94 12.78
CA VAL A 413 1.93 -2.91 12.36
C VAL A 413 1.52 -2.70 10.89
N CYS A 414 1.47 -1.44 10.44
CA CYS A 414 1.20 -1.13 9.03
C CYS A 414 2.27 -1.74 8.12
N THR A 415 3.55 -1.53 8.46
CA THR A 415 4.67 -2.10 7.70
C THR A 415 4.67 -3.63 7.76
N ALA A 416 4.34 -4.22 8.92
CA ALA A 416 4.24 -5.67 9.05
C ALA A 416 3.10 -6.26 8.20
N ALA A 417 1.94 -5.62 8.17
CA ALA A 417 0.79 -6.07 7.37
C ALA A 417 1.04 -5.92 5.86
N ALA A 418 1.66 -4.80 5.42
CA ALA A 418 2.07 -4.61 4.03
C ALA A 418 3.10 -5.67 3.62
N MET A 419 4.14 -5.84 4.43
CA MET A 419 5.19 -6.84 4.20
C MET A 419 4.61 -8.26 4.11
N ALA A 420 3.64 -8.60 4.94
CA ALA A 420 3.01 -9.91 4.91
C ALA A 420 2.26 -10.18 3.60
N GLY A 421 1.54 -9.20 3.09
CA GLY A 421 0.84 -9.31 1.82
C GLY A 421 1.80 -9.58 0.67
N ASP A 422 2.81 -8.72 0.52
CA ASP A 422 3.76 -8.79 -0.57
C ASP A 422 4.66 -10.04 -0.45
N SER A 423 5.14 -10.37 0.76
CA SER A 423 5.97 -11.56 0.96
C SER A 423 5.24 -12.87 0.66
N LEU A 424 3.95 -13.01 1.03
CA LEU A 424 3.17 -14.20 0.67
C LEU A 424 2.91 -14.31 -0.82
N HIS A 425 2.68 -13.18 -1.48
CA HIS A 425 2.61 -13.11 -2.93
C HIS A 425 3.93 -13.62 -3.57
N ASP A 426 5.08 -13.12 -3.09
CA ASP A 426 6.39 -13.48 -3.62
C ASP A 426 6.74 -14.95 -3.35
N LEU A 427 6.40 -15.46 -2.18
CA LEU A 427 6.55 -16.87 -1.82
C LEU A 427 5.62 -17.79 -2.64
N ALA A 428 4.41 -17.32 -2.99
CA ALA A 428 3.52 -18.03 -3.89
C ALA A 428 4.09 -18.03 -5.33
N THR A 429 4.63 -16.91 -5.80
CA THR A 429 5.37 -16.87 -7.07
C THR A 429 6.51 -17.89 -7.06
N GLY A 430 7.30 -17.92 -5.99
CA GLY A 430 8.37 -18.90 -5.80
C GLY A 430 7.88 -20.35 -5.81
N TYR A 431 6.77 -20.63 -5.13
CA TYR A 431 6.16 -21.95 -5.14
C TYR A 431 5.78 -22.39 -6.56
N PHE A 432 5.19 -21.49 -7.35
CA PHE A 432 4.82 -21.79 -8.74
C PHE A 432 6.04 -22.00 -9.66
N VAL A 433 7.17 -21.33 -9.43
CA VAL A 433 8.38 -21.51 -10.25
C VAL A 433 9.37 -22.52 -9.67
N GLY A 434 9.09 -23.14 -8.53
CA GLY A 434 9.94 -24.14 -7.88
C GLY A 434 11.15 -23.55 -7.15
N ALA A 435 11.03 -22.34 -6.62
CA ALA A 435 12.08 -21.71 -5.81
C ALA A 435 12.15 -22.27 -4.39
N THR A 436 13.30 -22.15 -3.74
CA THR A 436 13.47 -22.50 -2.33
C THR A 436 12.91 -21.40 -1.44
N PRO A 437 11.87 -21.66 -0.61
CA PRO A 437 11.27 -20.65 0.25
C PRO A 437 12.28 -19.91 1.12
N ARG A 438 13.19 -20.64 1.77
CA ARG A 438 14.26 -20.07 2.59
C ARG A 438 15.10 -19.02 1.85
N ALA A 439 15.36 -19.22 0.55
CA ALA A 439 16.14 -18.26 -0.23
C ALA A 439 15.36 -16.95 -0.43
N LEU A 440 14.06 -17.06 -0.72
CA LEU A 440 13.17 -15.90 -0.88
C LEU A 440 12.95 -15.18 0.46
N GLU A 441 12.75 -15.91 1.56
CA GLU A 441 12.59 -15.36 2.91
C GLU A 441 13.81 -14.53 3.33
N ILE A 442 15.02 -15.03 3.05
CA ILE A 442 16.27 -14.27 3.26
C ILE A 442 16.29 -13.04 2.35
N GLY A 443 15.90 -13.19 1.08
CA GLY A 443 15.81 -12.09 0.13
C GLY A 443 14.89 -10.98 0.59
N VAL A 444 13.67 -11.33 1.02
CA VAL A 444 12.67 -10.39 1.57
C VAL A 444 13.22 -9.66 2.78
N LEU A 445 13.89 -10.36 3.71
CA LEU A 445 14.52 -9.72 4.88
C LEU A 445 15.60 -8.72 4.46
N ILE A 446 16.45 -9.07 3.48
CA ILE A 446 17.49 -8.17 2.94
C ILE A 446 16.82 -6.92 2.32
N GLY A 447 15.79 -7.09 1.51
CA GLY A 447 15.04 -5.99 0.89
C GLY A 447 14.38 -5.08 1.92
N ALA A 448 13.71 -5.66 2.91
CA ALA A 448 13.06 -4.95 4.00
C ALA A 448 14.04 -4.08 4.81
N ILE A 449 15.17 -4.65 5.20
CA ILE A 449 16.21 -3.93 5.94
C ILE A 449 16.82 -2.83 5.08
N ALA A 450 17.22 -3.13 3.83
CA ALA A 450 17.81 -2.15 2.94
C ALA A 450 16.88 -0.96 2.66
N ALA A 451 15.62 -1.22 2.37
CA ALA A 451 14.62 -0.18 2.14
C ALA A 451 14.37 0.69 3.39
N SER A 452 14.40 0.10 4.58
CA SER A 452 14.19 0.84 5.84
C SER A 452 15.22 1.94 6.05
N PHE A 453 16.46 1.76 5.61
CA PHE A 453 17.50 2.78 5.74
C PHE A 453 17.26 4.02 4.86
N VAL A 454 16.53 3.89 3.77
CA VAL A 454 16.30 5.00 2.83
C VAL A 454 14.91 5.64 2.94
N MET A 455 13.98 5.05 3.69
CA MET A 455 12.62 5.59 3.80
C MET A 455 12.59 6.99 4.41
N ALA A 456 13.32 7.25 5.49
CA ALA A 456 13.36 8.59 6.09
C ALA A 456 13.94 9.64 5.12
N PRO A 457 15.10 9.43 4.47
CA PRO A 457 15.59 10.31 3.41
C PRO A 457 14.58 10.57 2.29
N ILE A 458 13.94 9.51 1.77
CA ILE A 458 12.96 9.62 0.68
C ILE A 458 11.75 10.43 1.11
N LEU A 459 11.16 10.12 2.26
CA LEU A 459 10.01 10.86 2.77
C LEU A 459 10.36 12.34 3.03
N ASN A 460 11.51 12.61 3.64
CA ASN A 460 11.97 13.98 3.89
C ASN A 460 12.22 14.73 2.58
N LEU A 461 12.80 14.09 1.58
CA LEU A 461 13.00 14.64 0.24
C LEU A 461 11.66 15.05 -0.40
N LEU A 462 10.69 14.14 -0.39
CA LEU A 462 9.38 14.39 -0.99
C LEU A 462 8.61 15.48 -0.23
N ILE A 463 8.66 15.48 1.10
CA ILE A 463 8.01 16.51 1.93
C ILE A 463 8.69 17.88 1.75
N ALA A 464 10.01 17.92 1.63
CA ALA A 464 10.74 19.16 1.40
C ALA A 464 10.51 19.71 -0.01
N GLY A 465 10.45 18.84 -1.03
CA GLY A 465 10.23 19.21 -2.42
C GLY A 465 8.80 19.69 -2.70
N TYR A 466 7.81 18.86 -2.36
CA TYR A 466 6.40 19.11 -2.70
C TYR A 466 5.59 19.72 -1.54
N GLY A 467 5.94 19.41 -0.30
CA GLY A 467 5.08 19.67 0.85
C GLY A 467 3.90 18.71 0.95
N ILE A 468 3.15 18.81 2.05
CA ILE A 468 1.91 18.07 2.26
C ILE A 468 0.72 19.04 2.25
N ALA A 469 -0.29 18.75 1.46
CA ALA A 469 -1.47 19.58 1.32
C ALA A 469 -2.20 19.79 2.66
N GLY A 470 -2.52 21.06 2.97
CA GLY A 470 -3.21 21.41 4.22
C GLY A 470 -2.33 21.48 5.46
N THR A 471 -1.01 21.50 5.29
CA THR A 471 -0.03 21.72 6.36
C THR A 471 0.75 23.02 6.14
N ALA A 472 1.57 23.41 7.11
CA ALA A 472 2.46 24.56 6.97
C ALA A 472 3.53 24.39 5.85
N THR A 473 3.75 23.15 5.40
CA THR A 473 4.66 22.83 4.29
C THR A 473 3.97 22.84 2.93
N SER A 474 2.66 23.14 2.86
CA SER A 474 1.88 23.09 1.64
C SER A 474 2.39 24.12 0.61
N ARG A 475 2.60 23.64 -0.64
CA ARG A 475 3.02 24.43 -1.80
C ARG A 475 2.10 24.16 -2.99
N ALA A 476 2.29 24.87 -4.09
CA ALA A 476 1.66 24.49 -5.35
C ALA A 476 2.13 23.07 -5.74
N GLY A 477 1.20 22.19 -6.07
CA GLY A 477 1.53 20.78 -6.34
C GLY A 477 1.76 19.89 -5.10
N ALA A 478 1.42 20.39 -3.88
CA ALA A 478 1.59 19.62 -2.65
C ALA A 478 0.92 18.24 -2.68
N LEU A 479 1.60 17.25 -2.08
CA LEU A 479 1.13 15.88 -2.02
C LEU A 479 -0.11 15.75 -1.12
N ALA A 480 -1.14 15.07 -1.58
CA ALA A 480 -2.40 14.94 -0.87
C ALA A 480 -2.30 14.10 0.42
N ALA A 481 -1.37 13.16 0.49
CA ALA A 481 -1.09 12.23 1.58
C ALA A 481 -2.36 11.66 2.25
N PRO A 482 -3.31 11.08 1.47
CA PRO A 482 -4.66 10.80 1.97
C PRO A 482 -4.69 9.85 3.16
N GLN A 483 -3.91 8.79 3.14
CA GLN A 483 -3.87 7.80 4.23
C GLN A 483 -3.24 8.38 5.51
N ALA A 484 -2.14 9.13 5.37
CA ALA A 484 -1.51 9.80 6.50
C ALA A 484 -2.43 10.86 7.12
N PHE A 485 -3.21 11.57 6.29
CA PHE A 485 -4.22 12.50 6.79
C PHE A 485 -5.32 11.79 7.59
N LEU A 486 -5.83 10.66 7.09
CA LEU A 486 -6.79 9.82 7.80
C LEU A 486 -6.23 9.41 9.18
N ILE A 487 -5.03 8.87 9.21
CA ILE A 487 -4.34 8.42 10.41
C ILE A 487 -4.16 9.57 11.40
N ALA A 488 -3.69 10.73 10.94
CA ALA A 488 -3.54 11.92 11.78
C ALA A 488 -4.87 12.35 12.42
N LYS A 489 -5.95 12.37 11.62
CA LYS A 489 -7.27 12.81 12.10
C LYS A 489 -7.91 11.83 13.06
N VAL A 490 -7.83 10.53 12.78
CA VAL A 490 -8.34 9.49 13.70
C VAL A 490 -7.59 9.55 15.04
N THR A 491 -6.27 9.68 15.00
CA THR A 491 -5.47 9.82 16.23
C THR A 491 -5.84 11.09 16.99
N GLN A 492 -5.91 12.23 16.31
CA GLN A 492 -6.30 13.50 16.93
C GLN A 492 -7.67 13.43 17.61
N ALA A 493 -8.61 12.69 17.02
CA ALA A 493 -9.94 12.49 17.55
C ALA A 493 -9.95 11.85 18.93
N VAL A 494 -9.15 10.81 19.10
CA VAL A 494 -9.09 10.07 20.36
C VAL A 494 -8.54 10.95 21.49
N PHE A 495 -7.52 11.76 21.20
CA PHE A 495 -6.82 12.54 22.25
C PHE A 495 -7.41 13.93 22.49
N ARG A 496 -7.84 14.63 21.43
CA ARG A 496 -8.28 16.04 21.52
C ARG A 496 -9.79 16.23 21.39
N GLY A 497 -10.50 15.25 20.87
CA GLY A 497 -11.90 15.46 20.43
C GLY A 497 -11.98 16.39 19.21
N GLY A 498 -13.16 17.02 19.01
CA GLY A 498 -13.33 18.06 17.97
C GLY A 498 -13.51 17.53 16.55
N LEU A 499 -13.80 16.25 16.36
CA LEU A 499 -14.18 15.73 15.05
C LEU A 499 -15.63 16.06 14.73
N PRO A 500 -15.96 16.23 13.43
CA PRO A 500 -17.34 16.31 12.98
C PRO A 500 -17.98 14.91 13.03
N TRP A 501 -18.34 14.46 14.24
CA TRP A 501 -18.90 13.12 14.48
C TRP A 501 -20.14 12.85 13.67
N THR A 502 -20.97 13.88 13.45
CA THR A 502 -22.16 13.77 12.59
C THR A 502 -21.81 13.36 11.18
N THR A 503 -20.78 13.97 10.59
CA THR A 503 -20.33 13.66 9.23
C THR A 503 -19.65 12.27 9.17
N ILE A 504 -18.85 11.91 10.19
CA ILE A 504 -18.26 10.58 10.30
C ILE A 504 -19.34 9.51 10.43
N ALA A 505 -20.34 9.74 11.30
CA ALA A 505 -21.46 8.82 11.48
C ALA A 505 -22.31 8.70 10.21
N SER A 506 -22.53 9.79 9.47
CA SER A 506 -23.22 9.75 8.18
C SER A 506 -22.45 8.91 7.16
N GLY A 507 -21.12 9.02 7.12
CA GLY A 507 -20.26 8.17 6.28
C GLY A 507 -20.30 6.70 6.69
N ALA A 508 -20.28 6.43 7.99
CA ALA A 508 -20.43 5.08 8.52
C ALA A 508 -21.79 4.47 8.17
N MET A 509 -22.86 5.26 8.27
CA MET A 509 -24.21 4.84 7.88
C MET A 509 -24.31 4.56 6.37
N LEU A 510 -23.75 5.43 5.54
CA LEU A 510 -23.68 5.21 4.08
C LEU A 510 -22.96 3.89 3.76
N ALA A 511 -21.84 3.63 4.40
CA ALA A 511 -21.09 2.38 4.23
C ALA A 511 -21.88 1.16 4.73
N ALA A 512 -22.60 1.28 5.84
CA ALA A 512 -23.46 0.21 6.34
C ALA A 512 -24.61 -0.10 5.37
N LEU A 513 -25.21 0.93 4.77
CA LEU A 513 -26.25 0.77 3.73
C LEU A 513 -25.68 0.08 2.47
N LEU A 514 -24.49 0.47 2.04
CA LEU A 514 -23.80 -0.19 0.93
C LEU A 514 -23.47 -1.67 1.26
N ALA A 515 -23.04 -1.95 2.51
CA ALA A 515 -22.81 -3.33 2.98
C ALA A 515 -24.10 -4.16 2.95
N ALA A 516 -25.20 -3.59 3.43
CA ALA A 516 -26.50 -4.26 3.40
C ALA A 516 -26.98 -4.50 1.96
N GLY A 517 -26.80 -3.52 1.08
CA GLY A 517 -27.10 -3.66 -0.35
C GLY A 517 -26.25 -4.77 -1.02
N ASP A 518 -24.96 -4.85 -0.70
CA ASP A 518 -24.08 -5.90 -1.22
C ASP A 518 -24.49 -7.30 -0.74
N VAL A 519 -24.92 -7.44 0.54
CA VAL A 519 -25.45 -8.70 1.08
C VAL A 519 -26.79 -9.08 0.42
N LEU A 520 -27.66 -8.10 0.18
CA LEU A 520 -28.92 -8.31 -0.53
C LEU A 520 -28.67 -8.76 -1.98
N ALA A 521 -27.78 -8.08 -2.69
CA ALA A 521 -27.38 -8.45 -4.05
C ALA A 521 -26.85 -9.90 -4.12
N GLU A 522 -26.07 -10.30 -3.11
CA GLU A 522 -25.60 -11.69 -2.98
C GLU A 522 -26.76 -12.69 -2.82
N ARG A 523 -27.73 -12.37 -1.95
CA ARG A 523 -28.90 -13.23 -1.71
C ARG A 523 -29.78 -13.38 -2.96
N PHE A 524 -29.84 -12.35 -3.79
CA PHE A 524 -30.58 -12.39 -5.06
C PHE A 524 -29.78 -12.95 -6.24
N GLY A 525 -28.58 -13.51 -5.99
CA GLY A 525 -27.74 -14.14 -7.02
C GLY A 525 -27.13 -13.16 -8.02
N SER A 526 -27.08 -11.86 -7.70
CA SER A 526 -26.47 -10.86 -8.57
C SER A 526 -24.97 -11.11 -8.70
N SER A 527 -24.46 -11.09 -9.92
CA SER A 527 -23.02 -11.11 -10.20
C SER A 527 -22.34 -9.78 -9.87
N TRP A 528 -23.11 -8.72 -9.71
CA TRP A 528 -22.60 -7.38 -9.39
C TRP A 528 -22.41 -7.24 -7.86
N ARG A 529 -21.17 -6.95 -7.47
CA ARG A 529 -20.80 -6.75 -6.06
C ARG A 529 -20.20 -5.36 -5.94
N ALA A 530 -20.59 -4.65 -4.89
CA ALA A 530 -20.11 -3.30 -4.59
C ALA A 530 -19.34 -3.28 -3.25
N PRO A 531 -18.04 -3.67 -3.25
CA PRO A 531 -17.23 -3.57 -2.04
C PRO A 531 -17.15 -2.11 -1.57
N ILE A 532 -17.27 -1.90 -0.26
CA ILE A 532 -17.37 -0.58 0.37
C ILE A 532 -16.09 0.23 0.18
N MET A 533 -14.93 -0.41 0.28
CA MET A 533 -13.63 0.27 0.30
C MET A 533 -13.37 1.15 -0.94
N PRO A 534 -13.57 0.69 -2.18
CA PRO A 534 -13.40 1.55 -3.35
C PRO A 534 -14.30 2.80 -3.33
N VAL A 535 -15.56 2.67 -2.91
CA VAL A 535 -16.47 3.81 -2.80
C VAL A 535 -15.99 4.77 -1.71
N ALA A 536 -15.59 4.26 -0.56
CA ALA A 536 -15.05 5.05 0.55
C ALA A 536 -13.77 5.80 0.17
N ILE A 537 -12.88 5.16 -0.58
CA ILE A 537 -11.69 5.79 -1.16
C ILE A 537 -12.10 6.92 -2.10
N GLY A 538 -13.07 6.70 -2.97
CA GLY A 538 -13.58 7.73 -3.89
C GLY A 538 -14.16 8.94 -3.16
N LEU A 539 -14.96 8.74 -2.10
CA LEU A 539 -15.48 9.81 -1.23
C LEU A 539 -14.35 10.66 -0.63
N TYR A 540 -13.25 10.01 -0.31
CA TYR A 540 -12.12 10.59 0.40
C TYR A 540 -11.10 11.28 -0.54
N LEU A 541 -10.90 10.75 -1.74
CA LEU A 541 -9.93 11.29 -2.71
C LEU A 541 -10.41 12.62 -3.32
N PRO A 542 -9.49 13.52 -3.68
CA PRO A 542 -9.78 14.61 -4.61
C PRO A 542 -10.40 14.08 -5.90
N PHE A 543 -11.47 14.73 -6.37
CA PHE A 543 -12.27 14.20 -7.49
C PHE A 543 -11.46 13.93 -8.77
N GLY A 544 -10.51 14.81 -9.08
CA GLY A 544 -9.67 14.67 -10.26
C GLY A 544 -8.88 13.37 -10.33
N LEU A 545 -8.47 12.83 -9.18
CA LEU A 545 -7.80 11.53 -9.11
C LEU A 545 -8.77 10.40 -9.52
N SER A 546 -9.98 10.41 -8.96
CA SER A 546 -11.02 9.40 -9.24
C SER A 546 -11.43 9.41 -10.72
N VAL A 547 -11.55 10.60 -11.32
CA VAL A 547 -11.88 10.77 -12.75
C VAL A 547 -10.80 10.16 -13.62
N THR A 548 -9.54 10.47 -13.38
CA THR A 548 -8.43 9.98 -14.21
C THR A 548 -8.23 8.47 -14.08
N ILE A 549 -8.36 7.91 -12.87
CA ILE A 549 -8.37 6.46 -12.65
C ILE A 549 -9.50 5.79 -13.44
N PHE A 550 -10.70 6.39 -13.44
CA PHE A 550 -11.85 5.85 -14.17
C PHE A 550 -11.63 5.89 -15.69
N ILE A 551 -11.06 6.97 -16.23
CA ILE A 551 -10.71 7.07 -17.66
C ILE A 551 -9.70 5.98 -18.02
N GLY A 552 -8.66 5.76 -17.21
CA GLY A 552 -7.69 4.68 -17.43
C GLY A 552 -8.34 3.30 -17.46
N ALA A 553 -9.33 3.05 -16.59
CA ALA A 553 -10.06 1.79 -16.56
C ALA A 553 -11.00 1.63 -17.77
N LEU A 554 -11.62 2.71 -18.26
CA LEU A 554 -12.43 2.70 -19.48
C LEU A 554 -11.59 2.30 -20.71
N THR A 555 -10.35 2.81 -20.81
CA THR A 555 -9.45 2.40 -21.90
C THR A 555 -9.17 0.90 -21.84
N GLY A 556 -8.99 0.33 -20.63
CA GLY A 556 -8.85 -1.12 -20.42
C GLY A 556 -10.09 -1.91 -20.82
N GLY A 557 -11.28 -1.41 -20.48
CA GLY A 557 -12.56 -2.01 -20.88
C GLY A 557 -12.77 -2.00 -22.40
N TRP A 558 -12.36 -0.93 -23.06
CA TRP A 558 -12.47 -0.76 -24.53
C TRP A 558 -11.52 -1.66 -25.32
N LEU A 559 -10.28 -1.75 -24.86
CA LEU A 559 -9.24 -2.53 -25.52
C LEU A 559 -9.34 -4.04 -25.24
N GLY A 560 -10.26 -4.46 -24.39
CA GLY A 560 -10.39 -5.82 -23.88
C GLY A 560 -9.38 -6.13 -22.78
N GLN A 561 -9.82 -6.92 -21.80
CA GLN A 561 -8.92 -7.39 -20.73
C GLN A 561 -7.85 -8.30 -21.30
N GLU A 562 -6.62 -7.94 -21.13
CA GLU A 562 -5.47 -8.74 -21.52
C GLU A 562 -5.14 -9.73 -20.40
N LYS A 563 -4.53 -10.86 -20.75
CA LYS A 563 -3.99 -11.79 -19.75
C LYS A 563 -2.93 -11.08 -18.91
N GLU A 564 -2.86 -11.41 -17.64
CA GLU A 564 -1.84 -10.91 -16.73
C GLU A 564 -0.43 -11.10 -17.33
N GLY A 565 0.40 -10.05 -17.28
CA GLY A 565 1.70 -10.02 -17.96
C GLY A 565 1.70 -9.63 -19.44
N GLY A 566 0.56 -9.29 -20.01
CA GLY A 566 0.47 -8.82 -21.40
C GLY A 566 1.08 -7.43 -21.61
N PRO A 567 1.42 -7.07 -22.87
CA PRO A 567 2.16 -5.84 -23.20
C PRO A 567 1.43 -4.55 -22.77
N ARG A 568 0.12 -4.52 -22.75
CA ARG A 568 -0.66 -3.34 -22.32
C ARG A 568 -0.60 -3.16 -20.81
N LEU A 569 -0.64 -4.27 -20.05
CA LEU A 569 -0.49 -4.24 -18.59
C LEU A 569 0.91 -3.77 -18.22
N LEU A 570 1.95 -4.25 -18.92
CA LEU A 570 3.32 -3.80 -18.74
C LEU A 570 3.51 -2.32 -19.11
N PHE A 571 2.84 -1.86 -20.17
CA PHE A 571 2.82 -0.44 -20.54
C PHE A 571 2.20 0.41 -19.44
N ALA A 572 1.05 0.01 -18.89
CA ALA A 572 0.39 0.69 -17.78
C ALA A 572 1.26 0.71 -16.52
N ALA A 573 1.90 -0.43 -16.18
CA ALA A 573 2.85 -0.50 -15.06
C ALA A 573 4.08 0.40 -15.30
N GLY A 574 4.55 0.49 -16.54
CA GLY A 574 5.59 1.44 -16.96
C GLY A 574 5.16 2.88 -16.73
N MET A 575 3.95 3.26 -17.13
CA MET A 575 3.41 4.62 -16.89
C MET A 575 3.42 4.98 -15.40
N VAL A 576 3.01 4.06 -14.53
CA VAL A 576 3.04 4.25 -13.07
C VAL A 576 4.46 4.48 -12.58
N ALA A 577 5.38 3.58 -12.92
CA ALA A 577 6.76 3.65 -12.48
C ALA A 577 7.48 4.91 -13.01
N GLY A 578 7.30 5.25 -14.29
CA GLY A 578 7.97 6.37 -14.94
C GLY A 578 7.56 7.72 -14.37
N GLU A 579 6.26 7.96 -14.17
CA GLU A 579 5.78 9.19 -13.53
C GLU A 579 6.26 9.29 -12.08
N ALA A 580 6.18 8.19 -11.33
CA ALA A 580 6.59 8.17 -9.93
C ALA A 580 8.10 8.43 -9.77
N LEU A 581 8.94 7.81 -10.61
CA LEU A 581 10.39 8.07 -10.61
C LEU A 581 10.72 9.50 -11.01
N MET A 582 10.03 10.05 -12.01
CA MET A 582 10.19 11.47 -12.38
C MET A 582 9.74 12.39 -11.25
N GLY A 583 8.66 12.06 -10.54
CA GLY A 583 8.21 12.80 -9.35
C GLY A 583 9.25 12.79 -8.22
N VAL A 584 9.93 11.67 -7.97
CA VAL A 584 11.06 11.62 -7.02
C VAL A 584 12.22 12.51 -7.50
N ALA A 585 12.56 12.42 -8.79
CA ALA A 585 13.65 13.24 -9.38
C ALA A 585 13.35 14.74 -9.31
N THR A 586 12.13 15.18 -9.63
CA THR A 586 11.73 16.59 -9.52
C THR A 586 11.73 17.07 -8.06
N GLY A 587 11.26 16.24 -7.12
CA GLY A 587 11.36 16.52 -5.69
C GLY A 587 12.81 16.70 -5.22
N ALA A 588 13.74 15.90 -5.74
CA ALA A 588 15.16 16.03 -5.46
C ALA A 588 15.75 17.33 -6.01
N LEU A 589 15.40 17.73 -7.24
CA LEU A 589 15.83 18.98 -7.84
C LEU A 589 15.37 20.20 -7.03
N VAL A 590 14.10 20.22 -6.61
CA VAL A 590 13.57 21.32 -5.77
C VAL A 590 14.28 21.39 -4.43
N THR A 591 14.55 20.23 -3.81
CA THR A 591 15.29 20.17 -2.55
C THR A 591 16.74 20.62 -2.69
N ALA A 592 17.34 20.40 -3.87
CA ALA A 592 18.68 20.91 -4.21
C ALA A 592 18.69 22.42 -4.54
N GLY A 593 17.57 23.11 -4.45
CA GLY A 593 17.46 24.56 -4.68
C GLY A 593 17.14 24.96 -6.12
N VAL A 594 16.77 24.02 -7.00
CA VAL A 594 16.32 24.33 -8.35
C VAL A 594 14.89 24.86 -8.29
N SER A 595 14.66 26.10 -8.72
CA SER A 595 13.30 26.63 -8.85
C SER A 595 12.64 26.06 -10.10
N LEU A 596 11.57 25.31 -9.91
CA LEU A 596 10.77 24.77 -11.00
C LEU A 596 9.50 25.62 -11.21
N PRO A 597 9.00 25.78 -12.45
CA PRO A 597 7.88 26.69 -12.78
C PRO A 597 6.58 26.39 -12.01
N VAL A 598 6.37 25.16 -11.54
CA VAL A 598 5.14 24.71 -10.89
C VAL A 598 5.34 24.43 -9.39
N LEU A 599 6.55 24.27 -8.93
CA LEU A 599 6.93 23.97 -7.55
C LEU A 599 7.75 25.13 -6.95
#